data_80fbd385a20c55e7a144e14840241d56
#
_entry.id   80fbd385a20c55e7a144e14840241d56
#
_cell.length_a   1.000
_cell.length_b   1.000
_cell.length_c   1.000
_cell.angle_alpha   90.00
_cell.angle_beta   90.00
_cell.angle_gamma   90.00
#
_symmetry.space_group_name_H-M   'P 1'
#
loop_
_entity.id
_entity.type
_entity.pdbx_description
1 polymer ?
#
loop_
_entity_poly.entity_id
_entity_poly.type
_entity_poly.pdbx_seq_one_letter_code
_entity_poly.pdbx_strand_id
1 'polypeptide(L)'
;MTEINNIQPHTLGIEHFTQSQSHGLYWDNEIRENVFNVPQCINDTLKYDVPCEHNKFNSNGNISIKTSGNNNIDCGDIIRFYELDTLNKLTIILVRYKQIGEQKIISEIIEIDYNEKLKNILFGNLPKYVLDGYVNFIKSIQNGPVSNEIKKKYKICKQKMQEVYNMYINISPKVDSKNQRRVQCSIPKIDELLEKYPEFIISRKKEATVRGIQITTNIESSKRKRNPKVNLVIMD
;
A
#
# COMPACT_ATOMS: atom_id res chain seq x y z
N MET A 1 -48.68 4.10 22.35
CA MET A 1 -47.37 4.51 22.89
C MET A 1 -46.40 3.40 22.47
N THR A 2 -45.68 3.65 21.41
CA THR A 2 -44.68 2.70 20.87
C THR A 2 -43.31 3.17 21.28
N GLU A 3 -42.63 2.34 22.06
CA GLU A 3 -41.26 2.58 22.52
C GLU A 3 -40.29 2.54 21.34
N ILE A 4 -39.55 3.64 21.16
CA ILE A 4 -38.44 3.73 20.20
C ILE A 4 -37.22 3.13 20.89
N ASN A 5 -36.83 1.93 20.49
CA ASN A 5 -35.59 1.30 20.94
C ASN A 5 -34.38 2.09 20.39
N ASN A 6 -33.66 2.74 21.31
CA ASN A 6 -32.37 3.35 21.10
C ASN A 6 -31.33 2.24 20.81
N ILE A 7 -30.98 2.07 19.55
CA ILE A 7 -29.82 1.26 19.16
C ILE A 7 -28.57 2.10 19.40
N GLN A 8 -27.85 1.80 20.47
CA GLN A 8 -26.51 2.34 20.68
C GLN A 8 -25.55 1.76 19.65
N PRO A 9 -24.66 2.58 19.04
CA PRO A 9 -23.65 2.06 18.14
C PRO A 9 -22.66 1.19 18.92
N HIS A 10 -22.52 -0.07 18.51
CA HIS A 10 -21.50 -0.96 19.01
C HIS A 10 -20.11 -0.39 18.72
N THR A 11 -19.42 0.06 19.73
CA THR A 11 -17.98 0.32 19.72
C THR A 11 -17.26 -1.02 19.57
N LEU A 12 -16.94 -1.38 18.32
CA LEU A 12 -16.06 -2.52 18.04
C LEU A 12 -14.67 -2.23 18.62
N GLY A 13 -14.18 -3.16 19.43
CA GLY A 13 -12.88 -3.09 20.08
C GLY A 13 -11.76 -2.92 19.03
N ILE A 14 -11.09 -1.78 19.10
CA ILE A 14 -9.89 -1.49 18.31
C ILE A 14 -8.75 -2.26 18.97
N GLU A 15 -8.49 -3.48 18.50
CA GLU A 15 -7.27 -4.19 18.85
C GLU A 15 -6.05 -3.40 18.34
N HIS A 16 -5.00 -3.39 19.13
CA HIS A 16 -3.76 -2.64 19.05
C HIS A 16 -3.05 -2.68 17.68
N PHE A 17 -3.53 -1.94 16.72
CA PHE A 17 -2.75 -1.60 15.54
C PHE A 17 -1.78 -0.45 15.86
N THR A 18 -0.54 -0.55 15.39
CA THR A 18 0.38 0.58 15.51
C THR A 18 -0.23 1.81 14.84
N GLN A 19 -0.25 2.96 15.51
CA GLN A 19 -0.90 4.20 15.06
C GLN A 19 -0.58 4.64 13.61
N SER A 20 0.47 4.10 13.00
CA SER A 20 0.86 4.41 11.62
C SER A 20 0.12 3.57 10.56
N GLN A 21 -0.54 2.49 10.93
CA GLN A 21 -1.28 1.60 10.02
C GLN A 21 -2.79 1.80 10.11
N SER A 22 -3.29 2.28 11.25
CA SER A 22 -4.72 2.40 11.54
C SER A 22 -5.50 3.23 10.51
N HIS A 23 -4.91 4.30 9.98
CA HIS A 23 -5.59 5.18 9.03
C HIS A 23 -5.66 4.64 7.60
N GLY A 24 -4.65 3.87 7.17
CA GLY A 24 -4.71 3.16 5.89
C GLY A 24 -5.84 2.15 5.89
N LEU A 25 -5.95 1.40 7.01
CA LEU A 25 -7.01 0.43 7.23
C LEU A 25 -8.40 1.07 7.34
N TYR A 26 -8.52 2.31 7.85
CA TYR A 26 -9.82 2.98 7.97
C TYR A 26 -10.48 3.18 6.61
N TRP A 27 -9.81 3.90 5.69
CA TRP A 27 -10.36 4.13 4.34
C TRP A 27 -10.44 2.86 3.50
N ASP A 28 -9.51 1.92 3.69
CA ASP A 28 -9.56 0.60 3.05
C ASP A 28 -10.84 -0.14 3.45
N ASN A 29 -11.11 -0.27 4.76
CA ASN A 29 -12.31 -0.90 5.27
C ASN A 29 -13.58 -0.16 4.83
N GLU A 30 -13.60 1.17 4.94
CA GLU A 30 -14.75 1.97 4.53
C GLU A 30 -15.10 1.78 3.05
N ILE A 31 -14.09 1.78 2.17
CA ILE A 31 -14.29 1.55 0.73
C ILE A 31 -14.78 0.12 0.49
N ARG A 32 -14.16 -0.87 1.11
CA ARG A 32 -14.58 -2.27 0.99
C ARG A 32 -16.03 -2.48 1.40
N GLU A 33 -16.41 -1.97 2.56
CA GLU A 33 -17.74 -2.19 3.15
C GLU A 33 -18.81 -1.31 2.48
N ASN A 34 -18.60 0.01 2.47
CA ASN A 34 -19.63 0.95 2.08
C ASN A 34 -19.76 1.08 0.56
N VAL A 35 -18.64 0.97 -0.17
CA VAL A 35 -18.66 1.09 -1.63
C VAL A 35 -18.90 -0.25 -2.30
N PHE A 36 -18.23 -1.32 -1.85
CA PHE A 36 -18.27 -2.62 -2.52
C PHE A 36 -19.10 -3.68 -1.78
N ASN A 37 -19.56 -3.43 -0.55
CA ASN A 37 -20.29 -4.37 0.31
C ASN A 37 -19.49 -5.66 0.62
N VAL A 38 -18.17 -5.56 0.73
CA VAL A 38 -17.30 -6.66 1.15
C VAL A 38 -17.23 -6.69 2.67
N PRO A 39 -17.75 -7.71 3.36
CA PRO A 39 -17.74 -7.75 4.83
C PRO A 39 -16.33 -7.91 5.40
N GLN A 40 -16.10 -7.38 6.61
CA GLN A 40 -14.81 -7.45 7.32
C GLN A 40 -14.34 -8.88 7.62
N CYS A 41 -15.26 -9.83 7.72
CA CYS A 41 -14.95 -11.23 8.04
C CYS A 41 -14.32 -12.01 6.88
N ILE A 42 -14.25 -11.44 5.69
CA ILE A 42 -13.51 -12.05 4.58
C ILE A 42 -12.02 -11.81 4.84
N ASN A 43 -11.32 -12.87 5.20
CA ASN A 43 -9.94 -12.93 5.69
C ASN A 43 -8.98 -11.94 5.02
N ASP A 44 -8.14 -11.27 5.83
CA ASP A 44 -7.02 -10.40 5.42
C ASP A 44 -5.97 -11.06 4.51
N THR A 45 -6.14 -12.34 4.18
CA THR A 45 -5.27 -13.13 3.30
C THR A 45 -5.64 -13.06 1.82
N LEU A 46 -6.73 -12.37 1.46
CA LEU A 46 -7.14 -12.23 0.06
C LEU A 46 -6.06 -11.50 -0.75
N LYS A 47 -5.86 -11.96 -1.97
CA LYS A 47 -4.91 -11.37 -2.92
C LYS A 47 -5.29 -9.92 -3.29
N TYR A 48 -6.59 -9.63 -3.30
CA TYR A 48 -7.18 -8.34 -3.64
C TYR A 48 -8.02 -7.82 -2.48
N ASP A 49 -8.08 -6.50 -2.33
CA ASP A 49 -8.89 -5.85 -1.30
C ASP A 49 -10.39 -6.01 -1.61
N VAL A 50 -10.77 -6.00 -2.91
CA VAL A 50 -12.10 -6.38 -3.41
C VAL A 50 -11.93 -7.34 -4.58
N PRO A 51 -12.21 -8.63 -4.43
CA PRO A 51 -12.24 -9.59 -5.53
C PRO A 51 -13.32 -9.25 -6.55
N CYS A 52 -13.13 -9.66 -7.81
CA CYS A 52 -14.05 -9.33 -8.91
C CYS A 52 -15.49 -9.78 -8.69
N GLU A 53 -15.71 -10.89 -7.99
CA GLU A 53 -17.03 -11.41 -7.64
C GLU A 53 -17.82 -10.50 -6.68
N HIS A 54 -17.12 -9.64 -5.92
CA HIS A 54 -17.72 -8.64 -5.03
C HIS A 54 -17.77 -7.24 -5.66
N ASN A 55 -17.21 -7.06 -6.85
CA ASN A 55 -17.22 -5.77 -7.53
C ASN A 55 -18.55 -5.57 -8.27
N LYS A 56 -19.51 -4.92 -7.60
CA LYS A 56 -20.86 -4.65 -8.14
C LYS A 56 -20.91 -3.59 -9.26
N PHE A 57 -19.80 -2.98 -9.59
CA PHE A 57 -19.70 -1.99 -10.65
C PHE A 57 -19.31 -2.66 -11.98
N ASN A 58 -19.76 -2.10 -13.10
CA ASN A 58 -19.59 -2.68 -14.45
C ASN A 58 -18.13 -2.91 -14.91
N SER A 59 -17.15 -2.60 -14.09
CA SER A 59 -15.73 -2.80 -14.41
C SER A 59 -15.25 -4.24 -14.31
N ASN A 60 -16.05 -5.16 -13.76
CA ASN A 60 -15.78 -6.61 -13.64
C ASN A 60 -14.33 -6.98 -13.35
N GLY A 61 -13.66 -6.25 -12.46
CA GLY A 61 -12.26 -6.48 -12.15
C GLY A 61 -11.99 -6.48 -10.66
N ASN A 62 -10.81 -6.95 -10.31
CA ASN A 62 -10.32 -6.89 -8.94
C ASN A 62 -9.97 -5.45 -8.55
N ILE A 63 -10.04 -5.14 -7.26
CA ILE A 63 -9.66 -3.83 -6.73
C ILE A 63 -8.55 -4.01 -5.70
N SER A 64 -7.54 -3.15 -5.77
CA SER A 64 -6.55 -2.97 -4.71
C SER A 64 -6.62 -1.54 -4.19
N ILE A 65 -6.81 -1.37 -2.90
CA ILE A 65 -6.94 -0.05 -2.26
C ILE A 65 -5.59 0.33 -1.65
N LYS A 66 -5.15 1.54 -1.91
CA LYS A 66 -3.90 2.08 -1.38
C LYS A 66 -4.13 3.47 -0.82
N THR A 67 -3.47 3.79 0.28
CA THR A 67 -3.51 5.11 0.88
C THR A 67 -2.11 5.73 0.90
N SER A 68 -2.00 7.00 0.58
CA SER A 68 -0.71 7.69 0.59
C SER A 68 -0.82 9.16 0.98
N GLY A 69 0.06 9.60 1.89
CA GLY A 69 0.24 11.01 2.24
C GLY A 69 1.38 11.70 1.49
N ASN A 70 1.99 11.04 0.53
CA ASN A 70 3.11 11.56 -0.26
C ASN A 70 3.05 11.08 -1.72
N ASN A 71 4.07 11.38 -2.50
CA ASN A 71 4.15 11.01 -3.92
C ASN A 71 4.66 9.57 -4.16
N ASN A 72 4.43 8.64 -3.21
CA ASN A 72 4.78 7.23 -3.35
C ASN A 72 3.59 6.36 -2.96
N ILE A 73 3.42 5.21 -3.59
CA ILE A 73 2.42 4.19 -3.21
C ILE A 73 3.15 3.00 -2.60
N ASP A 74 2.87 2.67 -1.34
CA ASP A 74 3.34 1.42 -0.74
C ASP A 74 2.50 0.25 -1.28
N CYS A 75 3.16 -0.68 -1.96
CA CYS A 75 2.52 -1.83 -2.58
C CYS A 75 2.64 -3.11 -1.73
N GLY A 76 3.31 -3.03 -0.56
CA GLY A 76 3.47 -4.16 0.35
C GLY A 76 4.47 -5.20 -0.15
N ASP A 77 4.14 -6.49 -0.02
CA ASP A 77 5.03 -7.59 -0.43
C ASP A 77 5.25 -7.60 -1.94
N ILE A 78 6.54 -7.63 -2.34
CA ILE A 78 6.90 -7.48 -3.75
C ILE A 78 6.49 -8.68 -4.60
N ILE A 79 6.54 -9.92 -4.08
CA ILE A 79 6.11 -11.11 -4.83
C ILE A 79 4.61 -11.04 -5.06
N ARG A 80 3.84 -10.73 -4.00
CA ARG A 80 2.40 -10.57 -4.12
C ARG A 80 2.02 -9.51 -5.15
N PHE A 81 2.72 -8.37 -5.16
CA PHE A 81 2.46 -7.29 -6.10
C PHE A 81 2.88 -7.65 -7.54
N TYR A 82 4.01 -8.34 -7.71
CA TYR A 82 4.47 -8.85 -9.02
C TYR A 82 3.49 -9.86 -9.63
N GLU A 83 2.90 -10.72 -8.79
CA GLU A 83 1.96 -11.78 -9.18
C GLU A 83 0.49 -11.32 -9.28
N LEU A 84 0.22 -10.01 -9.15
CA LEU A 84 -1.13 -9.50 -9.42
C LEU A 84 -1.52 -9.86 -10.85
N ASP A 85 -2.73 -10.38 -10.97
CA ASP A 85 -3.27 -10.80 -12.26
C ASP A 85 -3.63 -9.58 -13.11
N THR A 86 -2.94 -9.44 -14.23
CA THR A 86 -3.15 -8.37 -15.20
C THR A 86 -4.01 -8.81 -16.39
N LEU A 87 -4.33 -10.11 -16.49
CA LEU A 87 -5.22 -10.64 -17.53
C LEU A 87 -6.68 -10.30 -17.21
N ASN A 88 -7.05 -10.35 -15.94
CA ASN A 88 -8.31 -9.82 -15.45
C ASN A 88 -8.13 -8.36 -15.08
N LYS A 89 -9.14 -7.53 -15.36
CA LYS A 89 -9.08 -6.11 -14.98
C LYS A 89 -8.71 -5.95 -13.51
N LEU A 90 -7.71 -5.13 -13.25
CA LEU A 90 -7.31 -4.75 -11.90
C LEU A 90 -7.26 -3.23 -11.79
N THR A 91 -8.01 -2.68 -10.84
CA THR A 91 -7.98 -1.26 -10.55
C THR A 91 -7.27 -1.02 -9.20
N ILE A 92 -6.30 -0.12 -9.18
CA ILE A 92 -5.76 0.42 -7.93
C ILE A 92 -6.54 1.69 -7.60
N ILE A 93 -7.22 1.70 -6.44
CA ILE A 93 -7.84 2.91 -5.90
C ILE A 93 -6.84 3.54 -4.94
N LEU A 94 -6.29 4.67 -5.33
CA LEU A 94 -5.34 5.44 -4.53
C LEU A 94 -6.06 6.58 -3.81
N VAL A 95 -6.16 6.48 -2.48
CA VAL A 95 -6.65 7.55 -1.62
C VAL A 95 -5.45 8.40 -1.17
N ARG A 96 -5.35 9.61 -1.67
CA ARG A 96 -4.31 10.56 -1.25
C ARG A 96 -4.83 11.48 -0.17
N TYR A 97 -4.01 11.72 0.84
CA TYR A 97 -4.38 12.58 1.95
C TYR A 97 -3.26 13.55 2.32
N LYS A 98 -3.65 14.64 3.00
CA LYS A 98 -2.72 15.56 3.66
C LYS A 98 -2.92 15.50 5.16
N GLN A 99 -1.81 15.56 5.91
CA GLN A 99 -1.85 15.69 7.37
C GLN A 99 -1.92 17.19 7.72
N ILE A 100 -3.02 17.61 8.33
CA ILE A 100 -3.23 18.99 8.82
C ILE A 100 -3.53 18.89 10.32
N GLY A 101 -2.60 19.35 11.15
CA GLY A 101 -2.72 19.17 12.60
C GLY A 101 -2.79 17.67 12.97
N GLU A 102 -3.82 17.30 13.69
CA GLU A 102 -4.11 15.91 14.09
C GLU A 102 -5.11 15.21 13.14
N GLN A 103 -5.42 15.81 12.01
CA GLN A 103 -6.33 15.24 11.02
C GLN A 103 -5.61 14.87 9.74
N LYS A 104 -6.04 13.79 9.11
CA LYS A 104 -5.73 13.43 7.74
C LYS A 104 -6.95 13.69 6.91
N ILE A 105 -6.77 14.50 5.88
CA ILE A 105 -7.84 14.96 5.00
C ILE A 105 -7.57 14.45 3.60
N ILE A 106 -8.54 13.79 2.98
CA ILE A 106 -8.43 13.34 1.59
C ILE A 106 -8.19 14.56 0.70
N SER A 107 -7.15 14.51 -0.11
CA SER A 107 -6.83 15.54 -1.09
C SER A 107 -7.26 15.18 -2.51
N GLU A 108 -7.27 13.90 -2.83
CA GLU A 108 -7.77 13.37 -4.09
C GLU A 108 -7.91 11.84 -4.03
N ILE A 109 -8.72 11.29 -4.93
CA ILE A 109 -8.84 9.85 -5.17
C ILE A 109 -8.54 9.59 -6.64
N ILE A 110 -7.63 8.65 -6.91
CA ILE A 110 -7.22 8.28 -8.25
C ILE A 110 -7.53 6.80 -8.46
N GLU A 111 -8.26 6.45 -9.51
CA GLU A 111 -8.42 5.07 -9.95
C GLU A 111 -7.45 4.82 -11.10
N ILE A 112 -6.61 3.81 -10.96
CA ILE A 112 -5.52 3.47 -11.89
C ILE A 112 -5.79 2.10 -12.48
N ASP A 113 -5.76 2.00 -13.81
CA ASP A 113 -5.79 0.74 -14.53
C ASP A 113 -4.43 0.03 -14.41
N TYR A 114 -4.36 -1.00 -13.56
CA TYR A 114 -3.15 -1.81 -13.40
C TYR A 114 -3.20 -2.99 -14.38
N ASN A 115 -2.68 -2.77 -15.56
CA ASN A 115 -2.62 -3.75 -16.64
C ASN A 115 -1.17 -4.21 -16.92
N GLU A 116 -1.01 -5.12 -17.87
CA GLU A 116 0.32 -5.66 -18.24
C GLU A 116 1.30 -4.57 -18.69
N LYS A 117 0.81 -3.52 -19.39
CA LYS A 117 1.67 -2.40 -19.84
C LYS A 117 2.23 -1.63 -18.63
N LEU A 118 1.38 -1.30 -17.65
CA LEU A 118 1.83 -0.63 -16.43
C LEU A 118 2.78 -1.52 -15.62
N LYS A 119 2.46 -2.81 -15.48
CA LYS A 119 3.34 -3.79 -14.81
C LYS A 119 4.72 -3.84 -15.46
N ASN A 120 4.79 -3.87 -16.79
CA ASN A 120 6.05 -3.87 -17.53
C ASN A 120 6.84 -2.57 -17.36
N ILE A 121 6.17 -1.42 -17.23
CA ILE A 121 6.83 -0.16 -16.90
C ILE A 121 7.43 -0.21 -15.48
N LEU A 122 6.68 -0.76 -14.51
CA LEU A 122 7.11 -0.81 -13.11
C LEU A 122 8.27 -1.78 -12.89
N PHE A 123 8.19 -2.98 -13.45
CA PHE A 123 9.16 -4.04 -13.20
C PHE A 123 10.24 -4.16 -14.31
N GLY A 124 10.07 -3.44 -15.42
CA GLY A 124 10.94 -3.60 -16.59
C GLY A 124 10.91 -5.05 -17.11
N ASN A 125 12.06 -5.53 -17.52
CA ASN A 125 12.20 -6.91 -18.03
C ASN A 125 12.60 -7.91 -16.90
N LEU A 126 12.21 -7.66 -15.66
CA LEU A 126 12.59 -8.51 -14.52
C LEU A 126 11.95 -9.90 -14.61
N PRO A 127 12.73 -10.98 -14.76
CA PRO A 127 12.17 -12.32 -14.71
C PRO A 127 11.81 -12.72 -13.27
N LYS A 128 10.71 -13.45 -13.11
CA LYS A 128 10.24 -13.88 -11.78
C LYS A 128 11.31 -14.64 -10.97
N TYR A 129 12.07 -15.54 -11.61
CA TYR A 129 13.09 -16.32 -10.90
C TYR A 129 14.20 -15.46 -10.31
N VAL A 130 14.53 -14.32 -10.90
CA VAL A 130 15.51 -13.36 -10.37
C VAL A 130 14.95 -12.68 -9.12
N LEU A 131 13.69 -12.26 -9.19
CA LEU A 131 12.99 -11.68 -8.05
C LEU A 131 12.86 -12.67 -6.89
N ASP A 132 12.45 -13.91 -7.19
CA ASP A 132 12.37 -15.00 -6.21
C ASP A 132 13.73 -15.26 -5.56
N GLY A 133 14.81 -15.31 -6.34
CA GLY A 133 16.18 -15.47 -5.84
C GLY A 133 16.59 -14.38 -4.87
N TYR A 134 16.26 -13.11 -5.19
CA TYR A 134 16.53 -12.00 -4.28
C TYR A 134 15.70 -12.08 -2.99
N VAL A 135 14.42 -12.39 -3.08
CA VAL A 135 13.54 -12.53 -1.91
C VAL A 135 13.98 -13.68 -1.03
N ASN A 136 14.34 -14.83 -1.62
CA ASN A 136 14.86 -15.99 -0.88
C ASN A 136 16.19 -15.68 -0.20
N PHE A 137 17.08 -14.92 -0.84
CA PHE A 137 18.29 -14.42 -0.20
C PHE A 137 17.98 -13.57 1.04
N ILE A 138 17.01 -12.63 0.96
CA ILE A 138 16.61 -11.84 2.13
C ILE A 138 16.01 -12.72 3.23
N LYS A 139 15.17 -13.69 2.87
CA LYS A 139 14.55 -14.63 3.83
C LYS A 139 15.57 -15.56 4.50
N SER A 140 16.67 -15.91 3.83
CA SER A 140 17.72 -16.77 4.36
C SER A 140 18.66 -16.09 5.36
N ILE A 141 18.59 -14.75 5.49
CA ILE A 141 19.41 -14.01 6.47
C ILE A 141 18.97 -14.41 7.88
N GLN A 142 19.92 -14.91 8.68
CA GLN A 142 19.68 -15.35 10.06
C GLN A 142 19.00 -14.25 10.90
N ASN A 143 18.22 -14.67 11.88
CA ASN A 143 17.62 -13.79 12.87
C ASN A 143 18.71 -13.12 13.73
N GLY A 144 18.38 -11.97 14.29
CA GLY A 144 19.28 -11.19 15.11
C GLY A 144 19.97 -10.04 14.36
N PRO A 145 21.04 -9.48 14.93
CA PRO A 145 21.80 -8.38 14.34
C PRO A 145 22.43 -8.77 13.01
N VAL A 146 22.26 -7.92 12.00
CA VAL A 146 22.78 -8.16 10.65
C VAL A 146 24.09 -7.40 10.45
N SER A 147 25.13 -8.11 10.02
CA SER A 147 26.45 -7.52 9.77
C SER A 147 26.38 -6.45 8.65
N ASN A 148 27.34 -5.53 8.69
CA ASN A 148 27.45 -4.50 7.66
C ASN A 148 27.79 -5.09 6.29
N GLU A 149 28.48 -6.19 6.24
CA GLU A 149 28.80 -6.92 5.01
C GLU A 149 27.51 -7.45 4.35
N ILE A 150 26.66 -8.14 5.09
CA ILE A 150 25.36 -8.62 4.59
C ILE A 150 24.49 -7.44 4.14
N LYS A 151 24.46 -6.33 4.92
CA LYS A 151 23.73 -5.11 4.54
C LYS A 151 24.23 -4.54 3.22
N LYS A 152 25.56 -4.49 3.02
CA LYS A 152 26.18 -4.06 1.76
C LYS A 152 25.80 -4.99 0.61
N LYS A 153 25.86 -6.30 0.83
CA LYS A 153 25.55 -7.32 -0.18
C LYS A 153 24.13 -7.19 -0.74
N TYR A 154 23.11 -7.18 0.13
CA TYR A 154 21.73 -7.07 -0.38
C TYR A 154 21.42 -5.73 -1.02
N LYS A 155 22.08 -4.62 -0.60
CA LYS A 155 21.94 -3.30 -1.25
C LYS A 155 22.52 -3.33 -2.66
N ILE A 156 23.70 -3.91 -2.84
CA ILE A 156 24.33 -4.06 -4.17
C ILE A 156 23.47 -4.94 -5.07
N CYS A 157 22.99 -6.09 -4.57
CA CYS A 157 22.10 -6.96 -5.35
C CYS A 157 20.83 -6.22 -5.79
N LYS A 158 20.20 -5.46 -4.89
CA LYS A 158 19.03 -4.62 -5.21
C LYS A 158 19.36 -3.64 -6.33
N GLN A 159 20.45 -2.87 -6.18
CA GLN A 159 20.84 -1.84 -7.14
C GLN A 159 21.10 -2.44 -8.52
N LYS A 160 21.91 -3.51 -8.58
CA LYS A 160 22.18 -4.22 -9.84
C LYS A 160 20.89 -4.72 -10.51
N MET A 161 19.98 -5.30 -9.73
CA MET A 161 18.70 -5.78 -10.26
C MET A 161 17.88 -4.62 -10.83
N GLN A 162 17.79 -3.48 -10.13
CA GLN A 162 17.06 -2.30 -10.62
C GLN A 162 17.66 -1.74 -11.91
N GLU A 163 18.99 -1.68 -12.00
CA GLU A 163 19.72 -1.17 -13.17
C GLU A 163 19.61 -2.12 -14.38
N VAL A 164 19.91 -3.41 -14.17
CA VAL A 164 19.92 -4.42 -15.25
C VAL A 164 18.54 -4.59 -15.89
N TYR A 165 17.49 -4.57 -15.08
CA TYR A 165 16.13 -4.78 -15.57
C TYR A 165 15.35 -3.50 -15.79
N ASN A 166 15.96 -2.32 -15.65
CA ASN A 166 15.36 -1.01 -15.87
C ASN A 166 14.05 -0.84 -15.07
N MET A 167 14.08 -1.19 -13.79
CA MET A 167 12.90 -1.18 -12.94
C MET A 167 12.56 0.24 -12.46
N TYR A 168 11.31 0.64 -12.62
CA TYR A 168 10.79 1.89 -12.04
C TYR A 168 10.44 1.73 -10.55
N ILE A 169 9.95 0.54 -10.18
CA ILE A 169 9.52 0.26 -8.81
C ILE A 169 10.69 0.29 -7.81
N ASN A 170 10.45 0.86 -6.64
CA ASN A 170 11.45 0.84 -5.58
C ASN A 170 11.32 -0.43 -4.73
N ILE A 171 12.43 -1.10 -4.48
CA ILE A 171 12.52 -2.32 -3.67
C ILE A 171 13.01 -1.96 -2.27
N SER A 172 12.32 -2.43 -1.24
CA SER A 172 12.60 -2.13 0.16
C SER A 172 12.76 -3.41 0.99
N PRO A 173 13.98 -3.99 1.07
CA PRO A 173 14.23 -5.11 1.95
C PRO A 173 14.07 -4.68 3.41
N LYS A 174 13.25 -5.42 4.16
CA LYS A 174 13.04 -5.25 5.59
C LYS A 174 13.86 -6.29 6.33
N VAL A 175 15.02 -5.85 6.79
CA VAL A 175 15.99 -6.67 7.52
C VAL A 175 16.34 -5.91 8.79
N ASP A 176 15.63 -6.18 9.88
CA ASP A 176 15.73 -5.41 11.12
C ASP A 176 15.94 -6.28 12.36
N SER A 177 16.11 -5.64 13.51
CA SER A 177 16.28 -6.28 14.82
C SER A 177 15.04 -7.04 15.32
N LYS A 178 13.87 -6.80 14.70
CA LYS A 178 12.62 -7.52 15.00
C LYS A 178 12.47 -8.78 14.15
N ASN A 179 13.55 -9.26 13.59
CA ASN A 179 13.62 -10.44 12.74
C ASN A 179 12.73 -10.38 11.49
N GLN A 180 12.41 -9.19 11.01
CA GLN A 180 11.75 -9.06 9.71
C GLN A 180 12.74 -9.48 8.63
N ARG A 181 12.32 -10.40 7.77
CA ARG A 181 13.07 -10.91 6.62
C ARG A 181 12.13 -10.99 5.43
N ARG A 182 11.76 -9.81 4.91
CA ARG A 182 10.81 -9.68 3.80
C ARG A 182 11.23 -8.58 2.84
N VAL A 183 10.71 -8.60 1.65
CA VAL A 183 10.94 -7.56 0.65
C VAL A 183 9.62 -6.90 0.32
N GLN A 184 9.55 -5.59 0.56
CA GLN A 184 8.42 -4.75 0.17
C GLN A 184 8.79 -3.95 -1.08
N CYS A 185 7.77 -3.41 -1.74
CA CYS A 185 7.96 -2.50 -2.86
C CYS A 185 7.05 -1.28 -2.75
N SER A 186 7.42 -0.24 -3.49
CA SER A 186 6.60 0.97 -3.64
C SER A 186 6.76 1.55 -5.04
N ILE A 187 5.71 2.16 -5.56
CA ILE A 187 5.77 2.98 -6.77
C ILE A 187 6.20 4.37 -6.32
N PRO A 188 7.42 4.81 -6.67
CA PRO A 188 7.88 6.16 -6.37
C PRO A 188 7.26 7.17 -7.35
N LYS A 189 7.22 8.44 -6.96
CA LYS A 189 6.89 9.56 -7.86
C LYS A 189 5.66 9.29 -8.74
N ILE A 190 4.55 8.89 -8.10
CA ILE A 190 3.34 8.47 -8.83
C ILE A 190 2.77 9.57 -9.73
N ASP A 191 2.91 10.86 -9.34
CA ASP A 191 2.43 11.96 -10.16
C ASP A 191 3.20 12.04 -11.48
N GLU A 192 4.54 11.96 -11.43
CA GLU A 192 5.39 11.95 -12.64
C GLU A 192 5.06 10.73 -13.54
N LEU A 193 4.78 9.57 -12.94
CA LEU A 193 4.38 8.38 -13.69
C LEU A 193 3.04 8.58 -14.41
N LEU A 194 2.04 9.11 -13.72
CA LEU A 194 0.70 9.31 -14.27
C LEU A 194 0.64 10.51 -15.24
N GLU A 195 1.49 11.52 -15.07
CA GLU A 195 1.66 12.58 -16.06
C GLU A 195 2.27 12.07 -17.36
N LYS A 196 3.25 11.17 -17.25
CA LYS A 196 3.88 10.55 -18.42
C LYS A 196 2.98 9.53 -19.13
N TYR A 197 2.10 8.87 -18.39
CA TYR A 197 1.23 7.80 -18.88
C TYR A 197 -0.22 8.02 -18.43
N PRO A 198 -0.88 9.08 -18.91
CA PRO A 198 -2.24 9.44 -18.48
C PRO A 198 -3.30 8.40 -18.85
N GLU A 199 -2.99 7.52 -19.82
CA GLU A 199 -3.87 6.44 -20.24
C GLU A 199 -4.17 5.41 -19.13
N PHE A 200 -3.38 5.37 -18.06
CA PHE A 200 -3.66 4.50 -16.91
C PHE A 200 -4.64 5.13 -15.90
N ILE A 201 -4.99 6.41 -16.04
CA ILE A 201 -5.94 7.06 -15.16
C ILE A 201 -7.36 6.74 -15.61
N ILE A 202 -8.09 5.93 -14.84
CA ILE A 202 -9.51 5.68 -15.06
C ILE A 202 -10.32 6.90 -14.58
N SER A 203 -10.01 7.39 -13.39
CA SER A 203 -10.62 8.59 -12.83
C SER A 203 -9.66 9.30 -11.87
N ARG A 204 -9.79 10.63 -11.76
CA ARG A 204 -9.06 11.44 -10.78
C ARG A 204 -9.99 12.52 -10.25
N LYS A 205 -10.29 12.51 -8.95
CA LYS A 205 -11.25 13.38 -8.30
C LYS A 205 -10.68 14.00 -7.04
N LYS A 206 -10.98 15.27 -6.80
CA LYS A 206 -10.63 15.95 -5.55
C LYS A 206 -11.66 15.69 -4.45
N GLU A 207 -12.87 15.31 -4.83
CA GLU A 207 -13.93 14.93 -3.92
C GLU A 207 -13.65 13.54 -3.32
N ALA A 208 -14.01 13.35 -2.05
CA ALA A 208 -13.91 12.06 -1.37
C ALA A 208 -15.02 11.10 -1.84
N THR A 209 -15.02 10.77 -3.13
CA THR A 209 -16.01 9.86 -3.75
C THR A 209 -15.33 8.74 -4.51
N VAL A 210 -15.79 7.51 -4.28
CA VAL A 210 -15.37 6.31 -5.01
C VAL A 210 -16.59 5.76 -5.73
N ARG A 211 -16.52 5.63 -7.05
CA ARG A 211 -17.62 5.09 -7.86
C ARG A 211 -18.97 5.82 -7.62
N GLY A 212 -18.93 7.12 -7.31
CA GLY A 212 -20.12 7.93 -7.02
C GLY A 212 -20.63 7.84 -5.58
N ILE A 213 -20.01 7.03 -4.73
CA ILE A 213 -20.35 6.89 -3.32
C ILE A 213 -19.41 7.76 -2.49
N GLN A 214 -19.99 8.61 -1.64
CA GLN A 214 -19.24 9.48 -0.73
C GLN A 214 -18.60 8.63 0.37
N ILE A 215 -17.32 8.90 0.67
CA ILE A 215 -16.61 8.33 1.80
C ILE A 215 -16.16 9.42 2.79
N THR A 216 -15.73 9.02 3.97
CA THR A 216 -15.27 9.94 5.03
C THR A 216 -14.09 10.77 4.54
N THR A 217 -14.28 12.10 4.55
CA THR A 217 -13.28 13.05 4.02
C THR A 217 -12.07 13.18 4.91
N ASN A 218 -12.25 13.11 6.24
CA ASN A 218 -11.19 13.35 7.23
C ASN A 218 -11.28 12.35 8.39
N ILE A 219 -10.12 11.98 8.91
CA ILE A 219 -9.99 11.11 10.07
C ILE A 219 -9.00 11.70 11.06
N GLU A 220 -9.23 11.47 12.35
CA GLU A 220 -8.27 11.84 13.38
C GLU A 220 -7.04 10.95 13.35
N SER A 221 -5.88 11.54 13.42
CA SER A 221 -4.60 10.82 13.44
C SER A 221 -3.50 11.69 14.02
N SER A 222 -3.09 11.41 15.23
CA SER A 222 -1.97 12.12 15.86
C SER A 222 -0.69 12.01 15.01
N LYS A 223 0.04 13.12 14.91
CA LYS A 223 1.38 13.09 14.30
C LYS A 223 2.30 12.18 15.12
N ARG A 224 3.00 11.29 14.46
CA ARG A 224 4.05 10.49 15.10
C ARG A 224 5.08 11.44 15.72
N LYS A 225 5.17 11.49 17.07
CA LYS A 225 6.29 12.15 17.74
C LYS A 225 7.55 11.37 17.36
N ARG A 226 8.39 11.95 16.50
CA ARG A 226 9.74 11.40 16.27
C ARG A 226 10.50 11.60 17.57
N ASN A 227 10.95 10.53 18.23
CA ASN A 227 11.92 10.67 19.30
C ASN A 227 13.10 11.45 18.74
N PRO A 228 13.54 12.54 19.41
CA PRO A 228 14.74 13.24 18.99
C PRO A 228 15.89 12.22 18.92
N LYS A 229 16.66 12.26 17.85
CA LYS A 229 17.90 11.48 17.79
C LYS A 229 18.76 11.99 18.94
N VAL A 230 18.99 11.14 19.93
CA VAL A 230 19.99 11.42 20.96
C VAL A 230 21.33 11.36 20.24
N ASN A 231 21.91 12.52 19.93
CA ASN A 231 23.30 12.62 19.51
C ASN A 231 24.12 12.30 20.78
N LEU A 232 24.61 11.08 20.87
CA LEU A 232 25.67 10.74 21.82
C LEU A 232 26.89 11.57 21.38
N VAL A 233 27.13 12.67 22.06
CA VAL A 233 28.40 13.37 22.02
C VAL A 233 29.36 12.46 22.79
N ILE A 234 30.22 11.75 22.08
CA ILE A 234 31.36 11.08 22.65
C ILE A 234 32.31 12.24 23.00
N MET A 235 32.43 12.56 24.28
CA MET A 235 33.51 13.40 24.79
C MET A 235 34.76 12.51 24.83
N ASP A 236 35.77 12.92 24.07
CA ASP A 236 37.13 12.39 24.13
C ASP A 236 37.81 12.75 25.46
#